data_a538e483b5029b808a33a4840e4fdd7b
#
_entry.id   a538e483b5029b808a33a4840e4fdd7b
#
_cell.length_a   1.000
_cell.length_b   1.000
_cell.length_c   1.000
_cell.angle_alpha   90.00
_cell.angle_beta   90.00
_cell.angle_gamma   90.00
#
_symmetry.space_group_name_H-M   'P 1'
#
loop_
_entity.id
_entity.type
_entity.pdbx_description
1 polymer ?
#
loop_
_entity_poly.entity_id
_entity_poly.type
_entity_poly.pdbx_seq_one_letter_code
_entity_poly.pdbx_strand_id
1 'polypeptide(L)'
;MNYLEFEAKNKIVNDDLLNKILNYNNIYDLDLLNKTNYPYDYENIDEFIKMIDKHNNIAIIGDYDCDGICATAIMYLFLKRLGKEVYYIIGNRTIDGYGMNSNLINHAIENKSKLIITVDNGINAIDEVEYAKSNGLEVIVTDHHLSSGEFPNCLCFNPHYDKNIKFSDVCGAFVAFSLVHSYFRHKNSVDKSFLTNLYELSALATIADVMPLYDINRNIVANLVKSINYNKITNKGIKMLVGRMNKTTNPITAMDLSFSVVPIINASGRLDDASFVVNLFTGNESKELIDEIISINEKRKNLTNEAFSNIRLDLSENIYVCLLENINEGLLGILSGKILNQTKKPTFVFTTTNDLIKGSGRSLENFDLHQNISSMDINFNSFGGHKRAVGISFSNKEDFFKFKKEVQMFTVPEPVTYYIKYNYKSFNDVFKTIRSLEPIGEGLKIPYFYTCSEISDIKIINEKHTSFRVFMNNRFERFIAYNTILESGLYNILFELKNTPYGLQGNVYKIAKVSE
;
A
#
# COMPACT_ATOMS: atom_id res chain seq x y z
N MET A 1 6.59 4.16 25.23
CA MET A 1 6.05 2.97 24.52
C MET A 1 5.74 1.89 25.53
N ASN A 2 4.50 1.49 25.58
CA ASN A 2 4.05 0.42 26.46
C ASN A 2 4.18 -0.93 25.74
N TYR A 3 4.82 -1.89 26.37
CA TYR A 3 4.96 -3.27 25.86
C TYR A 3 4.09 -4.18 26.69
N LEU A 4 3.14 -4.86 26.05
CA LEU A 4 2.20 -5.76 26.71
C LEU A 4 2.29 -7.16 26.13
N GLU A 5 2.30 -8.16 27.01
CA GLU A 5 2.15 -9.55 26.58
C GLU A 5 0.75 -9.77 26.01
N PHE A 6 0.70 -10.35 24.81
CA PHE A 6 -0.56 -10.66 24.15
C PHE A 6 -1.01 -12.05 24.51
N GLU A 7 -2.19 -12.14 25.09
CA GLU A 7 -2.85 -13.40 25.40
C GLU A 7 -4.07 -13.60 24.49
N ALA A 8 -4.20 -14.81 23.94
CA ALA A 8 -5.35 -15.18 23.13
C ALA A 8 -6.61 -15.32 24.01
N LYS A 9 -7.65 -14.58 23.66
CA LYS A 9 -8.94 -14.62 24.38
C LYS A 9 -9.86 -15.75 23.92
N ASN A 10 -9.73 -16.13 22.64
CA ASN A 10 -10.58 -17.12 21.99
C ASN A 10 -9.75 -18.30 21.48
N LYS A 11 -10.24 -19.51 21.66
CA LYS A 11 -9.62 -20.70 21.10
C LYS A 11 -10.24 -21.00 19.72
N ILE A 12 -9.48 -20.69 18.67
CA ILE A 12 -9.88 -20.88 17.27
C ILE A 12 -9.33 -22.20 16.73
N VAL A 13 -8.08 -22.51 17.09
CA VAL A 13 -7.34 -23.69 16.65
C VAL A 13 -6.61 -24.36 17.82
N ASN A 14 -6.10 -25.58 17.62
CA ASN A 14 -5.34 -26.28 18.66
C ASN A 14 -3.85 -25.86 18.74
N ASP A 15 -3.30 -25.22 17.71
CA ASP A 15 -1.94 -24.68 17.73
C ASP A 15 -1.91 -23.37 18.53
N ASP A 16 -1.14 -23.31 19.62
CA ASP A 16 -1.08 -22.17 20.54
C ASP A 16 -0.56 -20.90 19.83
N LEU A 17 0.53 -21.02 19.07
CA LEU A 17 1.11 -19.89 18.37
C LEU A 17 0.17 -19.36 17.29
N LEU A 18 -0.38 -20.25 16.48
CA LEU A 18 -1.34 -19.88 15.43
C LEU A 18 -2.56 -19.19 16.05
N ASN A 19 -3.08 -19.73 17.15
CA ASN A 19 -4.21 -19.17 17.88
C ASN A 19 -3.92 -17.74 18.39
N LYS A 20 -2.72 -17.51 18.95
CA LYS A 20 -2.29 -16.17 19.39
C LYS A 20 -2.18 -15.18 18.23
N ILE A 21 -1.59 -15.61 17.10
CA ILE A 21 -1.48 -14.75 15.91
C ILE A 21 -2.87 -14.40 15.36
N LEU A 22 -3.78 -15.35 15.25
CA LEU A 22 -5.15 -15.09 14.77
C LEU A 22 -5.90 -14.11 15.67
N ASN A 23 -5.86 -14.34 17.00
CA ASN A 23 -6.48 -13.41 17.96
C ASN A 23 -5.86 -12.01 17.92
N TYR A 24 -4.54 -11.90 17.74
CA TYR A 24 -3.84 -10.62 17.62
C TYR A 24 -4.37 -9.79 16.44
N ASN A 25 -4.77 -10.44 15.36
CA ASN A 25 -5.34 -9.82 14.18
C ASN A 25 -6.88 -9.75 14.22
N ASN A 26 -7.53 -10.05 15.35
CA ASN A 26 -8.99 -10.13 15.48
C ASN A 26 -9.65 -11.12 14.51
N ILE A 27 -8.94 -12.16 14.10
CA ILE A 27 -9.46 -13.22 13.24
C ILE A 27 -10.02 -14.31 14.14
N TYR A 28 -11.33 -14.38 14.25
CA TYR A 28 -12.04 -15.34 15.09
C TYR A 28 -12.74 -16.43 14.28
N ASP A 29 -12.76 -16.29 12.96
CA ASP A 29 -13.28 -17.27 12.01
C ASP A 29 -12.27 -17.49 10.88
N LEU A 30 -11.86 -18.74 10.68
CA LEU A 30 -10.94 -19.14 9.64
C LEU A 30 -11.51 -18.96 8.23
N ASP A 31 -12.82 -18.83 8.09
CA ASP A 31 -13.46 -18.55 6.81
C ASP A 31 -12.95 -17.24 6.19
N LEU A 32 -12.59 -16.25 7.01
CA LEU A 32 -11.94 -15.02 6.52
C LEU A 32 -10.63 -15.27 5.75
N LEU A 33 -9.92 -16.34 6.07
CA LEU A 33 -8.66 -16.72 5.42
C LEU A 33 -8.83 -17.76 4.31
N ASN A 34 -9.89 -18.55 4.34
CA ASN A 34 -10.02 -19.75 3.51
C ASN A 34 -11.12 -19.66 2.45
N LYS A 35 -12.13 -18.83 2.65
CA LYS A 35 -13.24 -18.65 1.70
C LYS A 35 -13.10 -17.36 0.93
N THR A 36 -13.69 -17.31 -0.25
CA THR A 36 -13.77 -16.12 -1.08
C THR A 36 -15.20 -15.85 -1.51
N ASN A 37 -15.61 -14.58 -1.50
CA ASN A 37 -16.88 -14.10 -2.00
C ASN A 37 -16.76 -13.65 -3.47
N TYR A 38 -16.20 -14.48 -4.32
CA TYR A 38 -15.98 -14.22 -5.74
C TYR A 38 -16.63 -15.34 -6.59
N PRO A 39 -17.15 -15.07 -7.78
CA PRO A 39 -17.09 -13.82 -8.56
C PRO A 39 -18.06 -12.74 -8.05
N TYR A 40 -17.76 -11.48 -8.41
CA TYR A 40 -18.65 -10.36 -8.14
C TYR A 40 -19.76 -10.29 -9.18
N ASP A 41 -21.00 -10.17 -8.72
CA ASP A 41 -22.18 -10.01 -9.56
C ASP A 41 -22.76 -8.60 -9.34
N TYR A 42 -22.12 -7.60 -9.98
CA TYR A 42 -22.52 -6.20 -9.88
C TYR A 42 -23.97 -5.99 -10.34
N GLU A 43 -24.73 -5.18 -9.61
CA GLU A 43 -26.14 -4.93 -9.89
C GLU A 43 -26.39 -4.43 -11.33
N ASN A 44 -25.52 -3.55 -11.84
CA ASN A 44 -25.69 -2.88 -13.13
C ASN A 44 -24.75 -3.42 -14.22
N ILE A 45 -24.30 -4.66 -14.14
CA ILE A 45 -23.34 -5.24 -15.09
C ILE A 45 -23.88 -5.26 -16.54
N ASP A 46 -25.16 -5.47 -16.74
CA ASP A 46 -25.78 -5.46 -18.09
C ASP A 46 -25.67 -4.09 -18.75
N GLU A 47 -25.77 -3.01 -17.97
CA GLU A 47 -25.61 -1.65 -18.48
C GLU A 47 -24.16 -1.35 -18.85
N PHE A 48 -23.19 -1.79 -18.03
CA PHE A 48 -21.77 -1.77 -18.38
C PHE A 48 -21.52 -2.44 -19.73
N ILE A 49 -22.03 -3.66 -19.92
CA ILE A 49 -21.87 -4.42 -21.16
C ILE A 49 -22.44 -3.67 -22.35
N LYS A 50 -23.65 -3.10 -22.21
CA LYS A 50 -24.29 -2.31 -23.26
C LYS A 50 -23.47 -1.06 -23.64
N MET A 51 -22.94 -0.34 -22.65
CA MET A 51 -22.13 0.85 -22.89
C MET A 51 -20.81 0.49 -23.57
N ILE A 52 -20.13 -0.57 -23.13
CA ILE A 52 -18.90 -1.06 -23.78
C ILE A 52 -19.16 -1.48 -25.22
N ASP A 53 -20.25 -2.22 -25.48
CA ASP A 53 -20.59 -2.68 -26.83
C ASP A 53 -20.94 -1.51 -27.76
N LYS A 54 -21.65 -0.49 -27.25
CA LYS A 54 -22.11 0.71 -27.97
C LYS A 54 -20.97 1.59 -28.48
N HIS A 55 -19.95 1.83 -27.64
CA HIS A 55 -18.90 2.80 -27.92
C HIS A 55 -17.65 2.16 -28.51
N ASN A 56 -17.07 2.84 -29.49
CA ASN A 56 -15.84 2.36 -30.14
C ASN A 56 -14.60 3.19 -29.76
N ASN A 57 -14.77 4.51 -29.56
CA ASN A 57 -13.68 5.40 -29.15
C ASN A 57 -13.82 5.73 -27.65
N ILE A 58 -12.92 5.20 -26.82
CA ILE A 58 -13.01 5.19 -25.37
C ILE A 58 -11.73 5.76 -24.76
N ALA A 59 -11.87 6.73 -23.85
CA ALA A 59 -10.78 7.22 -23.01
C ALA A 59 -10.83 6.53 -21.64
N ILE A 60 -9.67 6.12 -21.13
CA ILE A 60 -9.49 5.66 -19.75
C ILE A 60 -8.79 6.78 -18.97
N ILE A 61 -9.34 7.18 -17.84
CA ILE A 61 -8.71 8.13 -16.92
C ILE A 61 -8.33 7.35 -15.65
N GLY A 62 -7.02 7.14 -15.44
CA GLY A 62 -6.46 6.38 -14.32
C GLY A 62 -5.71 7.24 -13.31
N ASP A 63 -5.49 6.69 -12.10
CA ASP A 63 -4.62 7.30 -11.11
C ASP A 63 -3.14 6.96 -11.37
N TYR A 64 -2.24 7.74 -10.78
CA TYR A 64 -0.79 7.73 -11.03
C TYR A 64 0.00 6.74 -10.17
N ASP A 65 -0.62 6.06 -9.24
CA ASP A 65 0.05 5.07 -8.39
C ASP A 65 -0.02 3.64 -8.97
N CYS A 66 0.53 2.68 -8.25
CA CYS A 66 0.60 1.29 -8.73
C CYS A 66 -0.78 0.66 -8.93
N ASP A 67 -1.79 1.03 -8.11
CA ASP A 67 -3.15 0.53 -8.28
C ASP A 67 -3.78 1.12 -9.54
N GLY A 68 -3.78 2.46 -9.68
CA GLY A 68 -4.30 3.14 -10.86
C GLY A 68 -3.60 2.73 -12.16
N ILE A 69 -2.28 2.55 -12.14
CA ILE A 69 -1.50 2.04 -13.29
C ILE A 69 -1.94 0.62 -13.68
N CYS A 70 -2.09 -0.28 -12.69
CA CYS A 70 -2.55 -1.64 -12.94
C CYS A 70 -4.01 -1.66 -13.41
N ALA A 71 -4.88 -0.85 -12.81
CA ALA A 71 -6.28 -0.70 -13.22
C ALA A 71 -6.40 -0.21 -14.66
N THR A 72 -5.60 0.81 -15.02
CA THR A 72 -5.50 1.35 -16.39
C THR A 72 -5.04 0.28 -17.37
N ALA A 73 -3.99 -0.48 -17.04
CA ALA A 73 -3.50 -1.56 -17.89
C ALA A 73 -4.56 -2.66 -18.10
N ILE A 74 -5.29 -3.04 -17.05
CA ILE A 74 -6.36 -4.04 -17.12
C ILE A 74 -7.46 -3.57 -18.08
N MET A 75 -7.97 -2.36 -17.90
CA MET A 75 -9.06 -1.82 -18.72
C MET A 75 -8.61 -1.60 -20.17
N TYR A 76 -7.38 -1.10 -20.36
CA TYR A 76 -6.80 -0.92 -21.70
C TYR A 76 -6.66 -2.23 -22.45
N LEU A 77 -6.09 -3.26 -21.85
CA LEU A 77 -5.93 -4.59 -22.45
C LEU A 77 -7.29 -5.22 -22.81
N PHE A 78 -8.28 -5.05 -21.93
CA PHE A 78 -9.63 -5.51 -22.16
C PHE A 78 -10.26 -4.86 -23.40
N LEU A 79 -10.26 -3.54 -23.46
CA LEU A 79 -10.86 -2.79 -24.56
C LEU A 79 -10.13 -3.03 -25.89
N LYS A 80 -8.79 -3.12 -25.86
CA LYS A 80 -7.98 -3.51 -27.04
C LYS A 80 -8.35 -4.91 -27.54
N ARG A 81 -8.56 -5.86 -26.64
CA ARG A 81 -8.98 -7.21 -27.01
C ARG A 81 -10.34 -7.24 -27.69
N LEU A 82 -11.23 -6.30 -27.37
CA LEU A 82 -12.53 -6.12 -28.02
C LEU A 82 -12.43 -5.35 -29.36
N GLY A 83 -11.23 -4.95 -29.77
CA GLY A 83 -11.01 -4.20 -31.02
C GLY A 83 -11.42 -2.73 -30.92
N LYS A 84 -11.55 -2.17 -29.71
CA LYS A 84 -11.90 -0.76 -29.51
C LYS A 84 -10.73 0.18 -29.81
N GLU A 85 -11.06 1.39 -30.25
CA GLU A 85 -10.12 2.51 -30.28
C GLU A 85 -10.02 3.08 -28.87
N VAL A 86 -8.91 2.82 -28.21
CA VAL A 86 -8.73 3.18 -26.80
C VAL A 86 -7.38 3.80 -26.56
N TYR A 87 -7.36 4.81 -25.73
CA TYR A 87 -6.17 5.40 -25.15
C TYR A 87 -6.41 5.66 -23.66
N TYR A 88 -5.35 5.91 -22.93
CA TYR A 88 -5.42 6.22 -21.51
C TYR A 88 -4.75 7.55 -21.20
N ILE A 89 -5.22 8.19 -20.16
CA ILE A 89 -4.71 9.43 -19.60
C ILE A 89 -4.49 9.18 -18.12
N ILE A 90 -3.27 9.45 -17.63
CA ILE A 90 -2.97 9.45 -16.21
C ILE A 90 -2.63 10.88 -15.83
N GLY A 91 -3.35 11.42 -14.85
CA GLY A 91 -3.12 12.76 -14.34
C GLY A 91 -1.73 12.89 -13.71
N ASN A 92 -1.09 14.03 -13.91
CA ASN A 92 0.15 14.36 -13.22
C ASN A 92 -0.17 14.87 -11.81
N ARG A 93 0.39 14.21 -10.80
CA ARG A 93 0.12 14.52 -9.39
C ARG A 93 0.29 15.98 -9.01
N THR A 94 1.29 16.65 -9.60
CA THR A 94 1.66 18.04 -9.27
C THR A 94 0.81 19.06 -10.04
N ILE A 95 0.45 18.73 -11.29
CA ILE A 95 -0.26 19.63 -12.21
C ILE A 95 -1.77 19.45 -12.09
N ASP A 96 -2.23 18.19 -12.17
CA ASP A 96 -3.65 17.84 -12.27
C ASP A 96 -4.28 17.50 -10.90
N GLY A 97 -3.45 17.15 -9.92
CA GLY A 97 -3.93 16.67 -8.64
C GLY A 97 -4.35 15.21 -8.67
N TYR A 98 -5.32 14.84 -7.84
CA TYR A 98 -5.88 13.49 -7.76
C TYR A 98 -7.21 13.41 -8.51
N GLY A 99 -7.39 12.34 -9.27
CA GLY A 99 -8.66 11.99 -9.90
C GLY A 99 -8.96 12.72 -11.21
N MET A 100 -10.18 12.50 -11.69
CA MET A 100 -10.69 13.14 -12.91
C MET A 100 -10.84 14.65 -12.72
N ASN A 101 -10.43 15.43 -13.71
CA ASN A 101 -10.56 16.89 -13.73
C ASN A 101 -10.85 17.40 -15.13
N SER A 102 -11.13 18.70 -15.26
CA SER A 102 -11.47 19.32 -16.55
C SER A 102 -10.37 19.21 -17.62
N ASN A 103 -9.09 19.25 -17.23
CA ASN A 103 -7.98 19.11 -18.17
C ASN A 103 -7.98 17.71 -18.81
N LEU A 104 -8.11 16.65 -17.99
CA LEU A 104 -8.14 15.27 -18.48
C LEU A 104 -9.39 14.99 -19.33
N ILE A 105 -10.54 15.60 -18.98
CA ILE A 105 -11.76 15.54 -19.78
C ILE A 105 -11.58 16.23 -21.14
N ASN A 106 -10.94 17.42 -21.16
CA ASN A 106 -10.64 18.13 -22.40
C ASN A 106 -9.75 17.31 -23.34
N HIS A 107 -8.74 16.60 -22.79
CA HIS A 107 -7.96 15.64 -23.56
C HIS A 107 -8.83 14.54 -24.18
N ALA A 108 -9.84 14.04 -23.45
CA ALA A 108 -10.77 13.06 -24.00
C ALA A 108 -11.64 13.64 -25.14
N ILE A 109 -12.08 14.90 -25.01
CA ILE A 109 -12.84 15.61 -26.04
C ILE A 109 -11.99 15.82 -27.30
N GLU A 110 -10.76 16.30 -27.16
CA GLU A 110 -9.82 16.54 -28.27
C GLU A 110 -9.54 15.27 -29.07
N ASN A 111 -9.46 14.12 -28.40
CA ASN A 111 -9.29 12.81 -29.01
C ASN A 111 -10.62 12.20 -29.48
N LYS A 112 -11.70 12.98 -29.49
CA LYS A 112 -13.04 12.59 -30.01
C LYS A 112 -13.64 11.36 -29.33
N SER A 113 -13.31 11.13 -28.05
CA SER A 113 -13.93 10.07 -27.27
C SER A 113 -15.43 10.26 -27.17
N LYS A 114 -16.14 9.16 -26.97
CA LYS A 114 -17.59 9.13 -26.72
C LYS A 114 -17.91 8.57 -25.35
N LEU A 115 -16.98 7.86 -24.76
CA LEU A 115 -17.07 7.28 -23.43
C LEU A 115 -15.78 7.54 -22.67
N ILE A 116 -15.89 7.99 -21.43
CA ILE A 116 -14.83 8.01 -20.45
C ILE A 116 -15.08 6.85 -19.47
N ILE A 117 -14.04 6.08 -19.15
CA ILE A 117 -14.03 5.12 -18.06
C ILE A 117 -12.96 5.55 -17.06
N THR A 118 -13.36 5.94 -15.85
CA THR A 118 -12.39 6.16 -14.79
C THR A 118 -12.01 4.82 -14.14
N VAL A 119 -10.78 4.69 -13.73
CA VAL A 119 -10.31 3.51 -13.00
C VAL A 119 -9.52 3.95 -11.79
N ASP A 120 -9.85 3.43 -10.61
CA ASP A 120 -9.25 3.77 -9.33
C ASP A 120 -9.43 5.25 -8.91
N ASN A 121 -10.46 5.88 -9.45
CA ASN A 121 -10.88 7.25 -9.09
C ASN A 121 -12.27 7.56 -9.62
N GLY A 122 -12.83 8.68 -9.18
CA GLY A 122 -14.01 9.28 -9.79
C GLY A 122 -15.29 9.21 -8.95
N ILE A 123 -15.33 8.46 -7.83
CA ILE A 123 -16.55 8.33 -7.02
C ILE A 123 -17.02 9.67 -6.42
N ASN A 124 -16.11 10.62 -6.26
CA ASN A 124 -16.39 11.95 -5.75
C ASN A 124 -16.36 13.05 -6.85
N ALA A 125 -16.20 12.69 -8.13
CA ALA A 125 -16.05 13.60 -9.26
C ALA A 125 -17.40 14.05 -9.83
N ILE A 126 -18.25 14.69 -9.03
CA ILE A 126 -19.63 15.04 -9.39
C ILE A 126 -19.65 16.11 -10.48
N ASP A 127 -18.97 17.22 -10.25
CA ASP A 127 -18.92 18.35 -11.17
C ASP A 127 -18.22 17.99 -12.48
N GLU A 128 -17.17 17.17 -12.38
CA GLU A 128 -16.41 16.69 -13.54
C GLU A 128 -17.24 15.77 -14.43
N VAL A 129 -18.07 14.90 -13.84
CA VAL A 129 -18.99 14.04 -14.60
C VAL A 129 -20.04 14.90 -15.30
N GLU A 130 -20.62 15.88 -14.65
CA GLU A 130 -21.57 16.81 -15.31
C GLU A 130 -20.90 17.64 -16.41
N TYR A 131 -19.64 18.07 -16.22
CA TYR A 131 -18.85 18.73 -17.24
C TYR A 131 -18.62 17.81 -18.46
N ALA A 132 -18.24 16.56 -18.25
CA ALA A 132 -18.05 15.58 -19.33
C ALA A 132 -19.35 15.35 -20.10
N LYS A 133 -20.47 15.17 -19.41
CA LYS A 133 -21.80 14.95 -20.02
C LYS A 133 -22.28 16.17 -20.81
N SER A 134 -22.06 17.39 -20.29
CA SER A 134 -22.40 18.63 -21.00
C SER A 134 -21.65 18.79 -22.32
N ASN A 135 -20.48 18.15 -22.45
CA ASN A 135 -19.68 18.08 -23.67
C ASN A 135 -19.96 16.83 -24.54
N GLY A 136 -21.03 16.10 -24.25
CA GLY A 136 -21.51 14.98 -25.07
C GLY A 136 -20.74 13.66 -24.86
N LEU A 137 -20.06 13.50 -23.72
CA LEU A 137 -19.40 12.27 -23.32
C LEU A 137 -20.32 11.47 -22.38
N GLU A 138 -20.36 10.16 -22.53
CA GLU A 138 -20.87 9.25 -21.49
C GLU A 138 -19.73 8.91 -20.53
N VAL A 139 -20.05 8.61 -19.27
CA VAL A 139 -19.06 8.31 -18.23
C VAL A 139 -19.42 7.03 -17.49
N ILE A 140 -18.43 6.19 -17.25
CA ILE A 140 -18.47 5.06 -16.30
C ILE A 140 -17.39 5.33 -15.25
N VAL A 141 -17.79 5.33 -13.99
CA VAL A 141 -16.86 5.40 -12.85
C VAL A 141 -16.61 3.98 -12.34
N THR A 142 -15.32 3.59 -12.23
CA THR A 142 -14.90 2.38 -11.52
C THR A 142 -13.91 2.76 -10.43
N ASP A 143 -14.29 2.57 -9.19
CA ASP A 143 -13.58 3.07 -8.04
C ASP A 143 -13.78 2.16 -6.81
N HIS A 144 -12.94 2.31 -5.81
CA HIS A 144 -13.04 1.62 -4.52
C HIS A 144 -12.98 2.57 -3.31
N HIS A 145 -12.76 3.85 -3.57
CA HIS A 145 -12.70 4.85 -2.51
C HIS A 145 -14.07 5.11 -1.87
N LEU A 146 -14.04 5.64 -0.65
CA LEU A 146 -15.28 6.03 0.02
C LEU A 146 -15.84 7.33 -0.58
N SER A 147 -17.16 7.35 -0.78
CA SER A 147 -17.86 8.57 -1.22
C SER A 147 -17.97 9.58 -0.07
N SER A 148 -17.94 10.85 -0.42
CA SER A 148 -18.24 11.97 0.49
C SER A 148 -19.72 12.08 0.88
N GLY A 149 -20.58 11.21 0.32
CA GLY A 149 -22.02 11.13 0.61
C GLY A 149 -22.92 11.35 -0.60
N GLU A 150 -22.40 11.97 -1.66
CA GLU A 150 -23.07 12.13 -2.94
C GLU A 150 -22.36 11.31 -4.02
N PHE A 151 -23.08 10.95 -5.08
CA PHE A 151 -22.55 10.15 -6.18
C PHE A 151 -22.66 10.92 -7.49
N PRO A 152 -21.66 10.78 -8.40
CA PRO A 152 -21.76 11.35 -9.72
C PRO A 152 -22.94 10.72 -10.50
N ASN A 153 -23.61 11.54 -11.29
CA ASN A 153 -24.78 11.14 -12.07
C ASN A 153 -24.38 10.35 -13.32
N CYS A 154 -23.80 9.18 -13.14
CA CYS A 154 -23.39 8.25 -14.19
C CYS A 154 -23.43 6.80 -13.69
N LEU A 155 -23.05 5.86 -14.55
CA LEU A 155 -22.89 4.47 -14.14
C LEU A 155 -21.64 4.33 -13.26
N CYS A 156 -21.83 3.94 -11.99
CA CYS A 156 -20.76 3.79 -11.02
C CYS A 156 -20.64 2.33 -10.56
N PHE A 157 -19.39 1.85 -10.51
CA PHE A 157 -19.03 0.56 -9.93
C PHE A 157 -18.08 0.77 -8.77
N ASN A 158 -18.59 0.59 -7.57
CA ASN A 158 -17.80 0.64 -6.35
C ASN A 158 -18.32 -0.43 -5.38
N PRO A 159 -17.46 -1.36 -4.95
CA PRO A 159 -17.86 -2.48 -4.09
C PRO A 159 -18.47 -2.07 -2.75
N HIS A 160 -18.12 -0.90 -2.21
CA HIS A 160 -18.67 -0.41 -0.94
C HIS A 160 -20.17 -0.05 -1.05
N TYR A 161 -20.66 0.23 -2.24
CA TYR A 161 -22.03 0.73 -2.46
C TYR A 161 -22.90 -0.20 -3.32
N ASP A 162 -22.34 -1.32 -3.79
CA ASP A 162 -23.08 -2.36 -4.49
C ASP A 162 -23.58 -3.40 -3.49
N LYS A 163 -24.92 -3.51 -3.37
CA LYS A 163 -25.58 -4.41 -2.39
C LYS A 163 -25.35 -5.90 -2.64
N ASN A 164 -24.93 -6.28 -3.84
CA ASN A 164 -24.64 -7.67 -4.19
C ASN A 164 -23.22 -8.09 -3.78
N ILE A 165 -22.34 -7.12 -3.49
CA ILE A 165 -20.96 -7.38 -3.11
C ILE A 165 -20.86 -7.57 -1.60
N LYS A 166 -20.33 -8.72 -1.17
CA LYS A 166 -20.20 -9.08 0.24
C LYS A 166 -18.88 -8.66 0.87
N PHE A 167 -17.81 -8.60 0.08
CA PHE A 167 -16.49 -8.17 0.51
C PHE A 167 -16.05 -6.99 -0.38
N SER A 168 -16.02 -5.81 0.22
CA SER A 168 -15.84 -4.53 -0.50
C SER A 168 -14.43 -3.94 -0.37
N ASP A 169 -13.61 -4.42 0.58
CA ASP A 169 -12.27 -3.90 0.83
C ASP A 169 -11.26 -4.43 -0.22
N VAL A 170 -11.44 -4.01 -1.46
CA VAL A 170 -10.60 -4.38 -2.60
C VAL A 170 -10.04 -3.13 -3.28
N CYS A 171 -8.93 -3.25 -4.00
CA CYS A 171 -8.29 -2.15 -4.72
C CYS A 171 -8.97 -1.85 -6.08
N GLY A 172 -8.69 -0.67 -6.66
CA GLY A 172 -9.28 -0.22 -7.92
C GLY A 172 -8.97 -1.15 -9.10
N ALA A 173 -7.76 -1.70 -9.16
CA ALA A 173 -7.40 -2.69 -10.19
C ALA A 173 -8.20 -3.99 -10.08
N PHE A 174 -8.58 -4.40 -8.86
CA PHE A 174 -9.45 -5.54 -8.70
C PHE A 174 -10.88 -5.22 -9.14
N VAL A 175 -11.38 -4.01 -8.90
CA VAL A 175 -12.68 -3.56 -9.44
C VAL A 175 -12.67 -3.66 -10.97
N ALA A 176 -11.66 -3.10 -11.62
CA ALA A 176 -11.49 -3.18 -13.08
C ALA A 176 -11.43 -4.64 -13.56
N PHE A 177 -10.62 -5.50 -12.92
CA PHE A 177 -10.52 -6.92 -13.24
C PHE A 177 -11.87 -7.66 -13.10
N SER A 178 -12.59 -7.42 -12.01
CA SER A 178 -13.85 -8.09 -11.73
C SER A 178 -14.95 -7.75 -12.74
N LEU A 179 -15.00 -6.50 -13.21
CA LEU A 179 -15.87 -6.06 -14.30
C LEU A 179 -15.52 -6.74 -15.62
N VAL A 180 -14.23 -6.79 -15.97
CA VAL A 180 -13.75 -7.50 -17.17
C VAL A 180 -14.11 -8.99 -17.11
N HIS A 181 -13.90 -9.63 -15.96
CA HIS A 181 -14.27 -11.03 -15.78
C HIS A 181 -15.78 -11.25 -15.92
N SER A 182 -16.59 -10.37 -15.32
CA SER A 182 -18.05 -10.43 -15.43
C SER A 182 -18.52 -10.23 -16.88
N TYR A 183 -17.90 -9.30 -17.63
CA TYR A 183 -18.17 -9.12 -19.06
C TYR A 183 -17.97 -10.44 -19.84
N PHE A 184 -16.82 -11.09 -19.70
CA PHE A 184 -16.54 -12.34 -20.40
C PHE A 184 -17.42 -13.52 -19.95
N ARG A 185 -17.81 -13.56 -18.68
CA ARG A 185 -18.79 -14.54 -18.18
C ARG A 185 -20.15 -14.38 -18.87
N HIS A 186 -20.68 -13.16 -18.95
CA HIS A 186 -21.96 -12.87 -19.60
C HIS A 186 -21.92 -13.16 -21.12
N LYS A 187 -20.78 -12.92 -21.76
CA LYS A 187 -20.59 -13.24 -23.18
C LYS A 187 -20.23 -14.71 -23.44
N ASN A 188 -20.15 -15.56 -22.42
CA ASN A 188 -19.73 -16.96 -22.53
C ASN A 188 -18.41 -17.16 -23.32
N SER A 189 -17.47 -16.23 -23.17
CA SER A 189 -16.22 -16.17 -23.96
C SER A 189 -14.96 -16.05 -23.07
N VAL A 190 -14.90 -16.83 -22.00
CA VAL A 190 -13.81 -16.79 -21.00
C VAL A 190 -12.49 -17.31 -21.60
N ASP A 191 -11.51 -16.42 -21.75
CA ASP A 191 -10.11 -16.76 -22.05
C ASP A 191 -9.30 -16.79 -20.76
N LYS A 192 -8.99 -17.98 -20.28
CA LYS A 192 -8.28 -18.17 -19.01
C LYS A 192 -6.88 -17.56 -19.00
N SER A 193 -6.14 -17.64 -20.13
CA SER A 193 -4.78 -17.11 -20.22
C SER A 193 -4.79 -15.57 -20.12
N PHE A 194 -5.69 -14.94 -20.86
CA PHE A 194 -5.88 -13.49 -20.81
C PHE A 194 -6.30 -13.02 -19.43
N LEU A 195 -7.30 -13.66 -18.84
CA LEU A 195 -7.77 -13.31 -17.50
C LEU A 195 -6.70 -13.56 -16.42
N THR A 196 -5.84 -14.58 -16.57
CA THR A 196 -4.72 -14.79 -15.63
C THR A 196 -3.74 -13.63 -15.66
N ASN A 197 -3.43 -13.08 -16.83
CA ASN A 197 -2.57 -11.90 -16.95
C ASN A 197 -3.14 -10.69 -16.19
N LEU A 198 -4.44 -10.41 -16.37
CA LEU A 198 -5.12 -9.32 -15.67
C LEU A 198 -5.23 -9.56 -14.15
N TYR A 199 -5.47 -10.79 -13.76
CA TYR A 199 -5.53 -11.21 -12.36
C TYR A 199 -4.19 -11.00 -11.63
N GLU A 200 -3.06 -11.26 -12.30
CA GLU A 200 -1.73 -10.99 -11.74
C GLU A 200 -1.50 -9.49 -11.48
N LEU A 201 -2.01 -8.61 -12.36
CA LEU A 201 -1.97 -7.15 -12.17
C LEU A 201 -2.81 -6.72 -10.97
N SER A 202 -4.04 -7.23 -10.86
CA SER A 202 -4.90 -6.90 -9.72
C SER A 202 -4.32 -7.39 -8.38
N ALA A 203 -3.60 -8.53 -8.38
CA ALA A 203 -2.93 -9.03 -7.20
C ALA A 203 -1.73 -8.17 -6.78
N LEU A 204 -0.96 -7.65 -7.74
CA LEU A 204 0.13 -6.70 -7.46
C LEU A 204 -0.41 -5.40 -6.89
N ALA A 205 -1.48 -4.88 -7.46
CA ALA A 205 -2.19 -3.69 -7.01
C ALA A 205 -2.74 -3.86 -5.58
N THR A 206 -3.34 -5.01 -5.25
CA THR A 206 -3.82 -5.34 -3.90
C THR A 206 -2.71 -5.25 -2.85
N ILE A 207 -1.47 -5.66 -3.20
CA ILE A 207 -0.30 -5.48 -2.34
C ILE A 207 0.08 -4.00 -2.24
N ALA A 208 0.02 -3.28 -3.35
CA ALA A 208 0.48 -1.90 -3.46
C ALA A 208 -0.41 -0.93 -2.68
N ASP A 209 -1.72 -1.13 -2.73
CA ASP A 209 -2.72 -0.33 -2.04
C ASP A 209 -2.98 -0.80 -0.60
N VAL A 210 -2.14 -1.74 -0.12
CA VAL A 210 -2.14 -2.22 1.27
C VAL A 210 -3.51 -2.75 1.70
N MET A 211 -4.21 -3.44 0.80
CA MET A 211 -5.52 -4.03 1.09
C MET A 211 -5.42 -5.16 2.13
N PRO A 212 -6.44 -5.33 2.98
CA PRO A 212 -6.43 -6.39 3.98
C PRO A 212 -6.41 -7.76 3.30
N LEU A 213 -5.49 -8.64 3.74
CA LEU A 213 -5.29 -9.97 3.13
C LEU A 213 -6.29 -11.00 3.65
N TYR A 214 -7.56 -10.71 3.42
CA TYR A 214 -8.71 -11.57 3.67
C TYR A 214 -9.43 -11.91 2.37
N ASP A 215 -10.34 -12.88 2.41
CA ASP A 215 -11.24 -13.23 1.33
C ASP A 215 -10.51 -13.30 -0.03
N ILE A 216 -11.01 -12.61 -1.05
CA ILE A 216 -10.44 -12.62 -2.40
C ILE A 216 -9.04 -12.00 -2.44
N ASN A 217 -8.76 -10.95 -1.67
CA ASN A 217 -7.44 -10.31 -1.62
C ASN A 217 -6.35 -11.30 -1.24
N ARG A 218 -6.60 -12.11 -0.22
CA ARG A 218 -5.68 -13.17 0.18
C ARG A 218 -5.46 -14.19 -0.94
N ASN A 219 -6.53 -14.59 -1.58
CA ASN A 219 -6.50 -15.60 -2.64
C ASN A 219 -5.67 -15.13 -3.84
N ILE A 220 -5.92 -13.91 -4.33
CA ILE A 220 -5.20 -13.38 -5.51
C ILE A 220 -3.72 -13.16 -5.21
N VAL A 221 -3.38 -12.63 -4.03
CA VAL A 221 -1.99 -12.41 -3.62
C VAL A 221 -1.26 -13.73 -3.41
N ALA A 222 -1.89 -14.72 -2.78
CA ALA A 222 -1.30 -16.06 -2.64
C ALA A 222 -0.98 -16.71 -3.99
N ASN A 223 -1.89 -16.58 -4.96
CA ASN A 223 -1.71 -17.11 -6.31
C ASN A 223 -0.61 -16.38 -7.07
N LEU A 224 -0.51 -15.05 -6.98
CA LEU A 224 0.59 -14.28 -7.57
C LEU A 224 1.94 -14.73 -7.01
N VAL A 225 2.07 -14.75 -5.68
CA VAL A 225 3.30 -15.17 -4.99
C VAL A 225 3.70 -16.61 -5.38
N LYS A 226 2.72 -17.50 -5.46
CA LYS A 226 2.92 -18.88 -5.92
C LYS A 226 3.40 -18.93 -7.38
N SER A 227 2.76 -18.18 -8.27
CA SER A 227 3.13 -18.12 -9.71
C SER A 227 4.55 -17.60 -9.88
N ILE A 228 4.97 -16.59 -9.12
CA ILE A 228 6.34 -16.07 -9.13
C ILE A 228 7.33 -17.16 -8.68
N ASN A 229 7.08 -17.80 -7.53
CA ASN A 229 7.99 -18.78 -6.96
C ASN A 229 8.13 -20.06 -7.81
N TYR A 230 7.11 -20.40 -8.60
CA TYR A 230 7.16 -21.52 -9.56
C TYR A 230 7.53 -21.09 -10.99
N ASN A 231 7.91 -19.83 -11.20
CA ASN A 231 8.24 -19.25 -12.52
C ASN A 231 7.11 -19.46 -13.55
N LYS A 232 5.85 -19.32 -13.10
CA LYS A 232 4.62 -19.49 -13.90
C LYS A 232 3.89 -18.19 -14.16
N ILE A 233 4.51 -17.06 -13.83
CA ILE A 233 3.91 -15.75 -14.04
C ILE A 233 3.72 -15.47 -15.53
N THR A 234 2.54 -14.99 -15.91
CA THR A 234 2.14 -14.73 -17.30
C THR A 234 2.41 -13.28 -17.69
N ASN A 235 2.23 -12.32 -16.77
CA ASN A 235 2.52 -10.92 -17.04
C ASN A 235 4.02 -10.69 -17.15
N LYS A 236 4.48 -10.32 -18.34
CA LYS A 236 5.90 -10.13 -18.62
C LYS A 236 6.50 -8.95 -17.86
N GLY A 237 5.76 -7.84 -17.70
CA GLY A 237 6.21 -6.67 -16.95
C GLY A 237 6.49 -7.01 -15.49
N ILE A 238 5.57 -7.71 -14.81
CA ILE A 238 5.79 -8.18 -13.44
C ILE A 238 6.99 -9.14 -13.40
N LYS A 239 7.10 -10.06 -14.35
CA LYS A 239 8.22 -11.00 -14.45
C LYS A 239 9.57 -10.28 -14.55
N MET A 240 9.64 -9.23 -15.35
CA MET A 240 10.85 -8.44 -15.53
C MET A 240 11.20 -7.65 -14.27
N LEU A 241 10.22 -7.03 -13.59
CA LEU A 241 10.42 -6.33 -12.30
C LEU A 241 10.93 -7.28 -11.22
N VAL A 242 10.30 -8.44 -11.08
CA VAL A 242 10.72 -9.48 -10.13
C VAL A 242 12.16 -9.97 -10.43
N GLY A 243 12.52 -10.08 -11.70
CA GLY A 243 13.88 -10.44 -12.12
C GLY A 243 14.96 -9.42 -11.75
N ARG A 244 14.56 -8.18 -11.40
CA ARG A 244 15.48 -7.11 -10.94
C ARG A 244 15.57 -7.03 -9.40
N MET A 245 14.82 -7.85 -8.67
CA MET A 245 14.91 -7.87 -7.21
C MET A 245 16.25 -8.45 -6.76
N ASN A 246 16.97 -7.68 -5.91
CA ASN A 246 18.19 -8.14 -5.24
C ASN A 246 17.86 -9.09 -4.08
N LYS A 247 17.11 -10.15 -4.34
CA LYS A 247 16.74 -11.12 -3.34
C LYS A 247 17.64 -12.36 -3.39
N THR A 248 18.29 -12.63 -2.27
CA THR A 248 19.22 -13.76 -2.08
C THR A 248 18.55 -14.97 -1.46
N THR A 249 17.28 -14.83 -0.98
CA THR A 249 16.54 -15.91 -0.33
C THR A 249 15.23 -16.21 -1.07
N ASN A 250 14.97 -17.49 -1.32
CA ASN A 250 13.69 -18.02 -1.78
C ASN A 250 12.94 -18.65 -0.60
N PRO A 251 11.60 -18.63 -0.60
CA PRO A 251 10.70 -18.07 -1.61
C PRO A 251 10.48 -16.56 -1.47
N ILE A 252 10.03 -15.92 -2.56
CA ILE A 252 9.51 -14.55 -2.57
C ILE A 252 8.18 -14.51 -1.83
N THR A 253 7.96 -13.44 -1.05
CA THR A 253 6.73 -13.21 -0.28
C THR A 253 5.99 -11.95 -0.76
N ALA A 254 4.75 -11.74 -0.32
CA ALA A 254 4.01 -10.50 -0.59
C ALA A 254 4.75 -9.25 -0.06
N MET A 255 5.37 -9.36 1.12
CA MET A 255 6.20 -8.29 1.71
C MET A 255 7.39 -7.93 0.81
N ASP A 256 8.04 -8.91 0.17
CA ASP A 256 9.14 -8.64 -0.75
C ASP A 256 8.67 -7.82 -1.95
N LEU A 257 7.50 -8.13 -2.50
CA LEU A 257 6.89 -7.36 -3.61
C LEU A 257 6.54 -5.94 -3.16
N SER A 258 5.93 -5.78 -1.98
CA SER A 258 5.57 -4.48 -1.40
C SER A 258 6.78 -3.55 -1.22
N PHE A 259 7.94 -4.08 -0.83
CA PHE A 259 9.14 -3.26 -0.58
C PHE A 259 10.12 -3.17 -1.75
N SER A 260 10.03 -4.06 -2.73
CA SER A 260 10.99 -4.09 -3.84
C SER A 260 10.38 -3.74 -5.19
N VAL A 261 9.16 -4.19 -5.50
CA VAL A 261 8.50 -3.97 -6.80
C VAL A 261 7.61 -2.74 -6.78
N VAL A 262 6.69 -2.66 -5.82
CA VAL A 262 5.72 -1.55 -5.72
C VAL A 262 6.39 -0.17 -5.68
N PRO A 263 7.47 0.07 -4.91
CA PRO A 263 8.12 1.37 -4.89
C PRO A 263 8.78 1.78 -6.21
N ILE A 264 9.13 0.83 -7.08
CA ILE A 264 9.66 1.11 -8.41
C ILE A 264 8.57 1.71 -9.29
N ILE A 265 7.38 1.10 -9.30
CA ILE A 265 6.21 1.57 -10.06
C ILE A 265 5.76 2.94 -9.54
N ASN A 266 5.57 3.08 -8.22
CA ASN A 266 5.10 4.31 -7.57
C ASN A 266 6.07 5.50 -7.71
N ALA A 267 7.33 5.27 -8.09
CA ALA A 267 8.32 6.34 -8.18
C ALA A 267 8.01 7.33 -9.31
N SER A 268 7.47 6.84 -10.43
CA SER A 268 7.11 7.66 -11.59
C SER A 268 6.00 8.65 -11.23
N GLY A 269 4.90 8.21 -10.64
CA GLY A 269 3.81 9.10 -10.20
C GLY A 269 4.18 10.09 -9.10
N ARG A 270 5.40 10.00 -8.55
CA ARG A 270 5.91 10.95 -7.54
C ARG A 270 6.85 12.01 -8.11
N LEU A 271 7.57 11.70 -9.16
CA LEU A 271 8.65 12.55 -9.69
C LEU A 271 8.42 12.96 -11.14
N ASP A 272 7.59 12.23 -11.89
CA ASP A 272 7.49 12.33 -13.33
C ASP A 272 6.07 11.94 -13.80
N ASP A 273 5.91 11.74 -15.09
CA ASP A 273 4.70 11.17 -15.70
C ASP A 273 4.63 9.66 -15.41
N ALA A 274 3.50 9.20 -14.91
CA ALA A 274 3.28 7.78 -14.64
C ALA A 274 2.74 7.00 -15.87
N SER A 275 2.29 7.70 -16.90
CA SER A 275 1.58 7.10 -18.03
C SER A 275 2.42 6.08 -18.80
N PHE A 276 3.74 6.32 -18.95
CA PHE A 276 4.62 5.40 -19.65
C PHE A 276 4.82 4.06 -18.94
N VAL A 277 4.58 4.00 -17.61
CA VAL A 277 4.69 2.75 -16.83
C VAL A 277 3.60 1.76 -17.23
N VAL A 278 2.44 2.23 -17.70
CA VAL A 278 1.38 1.35 -18.23
C VAL A 278 1.88 0.47 -19.37
N ASN A 279 2.81 1.00 -20.19
CA ASN A 279 3.43 0.22 -21.28
C ASN A 279 4.11 -1.04 -20.80
N LEU A 280 4.65 -1.04 -19.59
CA LEU A 280 5.29 -2.21 -18.99
C LEU A 280 4.34 -3.42 -18.86
N PHE A 281 3.04 -3.16 -18.74
CA PHE A 281 2.03 -4.19 -18.51
C PHE A 281 1.15 -4.49 -19.73
N THR A 282 1.29 -3.72 -20.82
CA THR A 282 0.39 -3.75 -21.97
C THR A 282 1.01 -4.31 -23.25
N GLY A 283 2.15 -5.00 -23.13
CA GLY A 283 2.81 -5.67 -24.26
C GLY A 283 3.91 -4.85 -24.93
N ASN A 284 4.25 -3.69 -24.39
CA ASN A 284 5.34 -2.82 -24.85
C ASN A 284 6.55 -2.86 -23.90
N GLU A 285 6.65 -3.92 -23.11
CA GLU A 285 7.75 -4.10 -22.16
C GLU A 285 9.09 -4.22 -22.87
N SER A 286 10.08 -3.44 -22.46
CA SER A 286 11.45 -3.50 -22.95
C SER A 286 12.44 -3.38 -21.79
N LYS A 287 13.70 -3.74 -22.08
CA LYS A 287 14.78 -3.59 -21.10
C LYS A 287 15.02 -2.11 -20.79
N GLU A 288 14.97 -1.27 -21.82
CA GLU A 288 15.17 0.18 -21.73
C GLU A 288 14.11 0.81 -20.83
N LEU A 289 12.83 0.45 -21.03
CA LEU A 289 11.72 0.93 -20.21
C LEU A 289 11.90 0.56 -18.72
N ILE A 290 12.28 -0.68 -18.44
CA ILE A 290 12.54 -1.09 -17.05
C ILE A 290 13.73 -0.36 -16.45
N ASP A 291 14.82 -0.21 -17.18
CA ASP A 291 16.01 0.49 -16.71
C ASP A 291 15.69 1.97 -16.41
N GLU A 292 14.83 2.61 -17.22
CA GLU A 292 14.31 3.96 -16.98
C GLU A 292 13.49 4.05 -15.70
N ILE A 293 12.49 3.17 -15.52
CA ILE A 293 11.65 3.14 -14.31
C ILE A 293 12.49 2.93 -13.04
N ILE A 294 13.49 2.04 -13.10
CA ILE A 294 14.42 1.79 -11.99
C ILE A 294 15.25 3.05 -11.70
N SER A 295 15.74 3.74 -12.74
CA SER A 295 16.50 4.98 -12.59
C SER A 295 15.69 6.07 -11.88
N ILE A 296 14.41 6.23 -12.21
CA ILE A 296 13.50 7.17 -11.53
C ILE A 296 13.36 6.79 -10.05
N ASN A 297 13.23 5.50 -9.74
CA ASN A 297 13.17 5.05 -8.35
C ASN A 297 14.46 5.31 -7.57
N GLU A 298 15.63 5.12 -8.18
CA GLU A 298 16.90 5.48 -7.54
C GLU A 298 17.01 6.99 -7.32
N LYS A 299 16.62 7.82 -8.30
CA LYS A 299 16.52 9.28 -8.14
C LYS A 299 15.62 9.65 -6.97
N ARG A 300 14.42 9.05 -6.88
CA ARG A 300 13.49 9.25 -5.75
C ARG A 300 14.15 8.91 -4.40
N LYS A 301 14.86 7.75 -4.30
CA LYS A 301 15.55 7.34 -3.07
C LYS A 301 16.61 8.35 -2.67
N ASN A 302 17.44 8.81 -3.61
CA ASN A 302 18.51 9.77 -3.37
C ASN A 302 17.94 11.11 -2.88
N LEU A 303 16.94 11.67 -3.57
CA LEU A 303 16.27 12.90 -3.15
C LEU A 303 15.62 12.77 -1.76
N THR A 304 14.97 11.63 -1.49
CA THR A 304 14.37 11.38 -0.17
C THR A 304 15.43 11.29 0.93
N ASN A 305 16.57 10.65 0.67
CA ASN A 305 17.65 10.51 1.66
C ASN A 305 18.35 11.84 1.91
N GLU A 306 18.61 12.61 0.87
CA GLU A 306 19.17 13.95 0.96
C GLU A 306 18.26 14.87 1.78
N ALA A 307 16.98 14.97 1.42
CA ALA A 307 16.01 15.76 2.17
C ALA A 307 15.95 15.32 3.64
N PHE A 308 15.93 14.01 3.90
CA PHE A 308 15.85 13.50 5.26
C PHE A 308 17.11 13.81 6.09
N SER A 309 18.30 13.78 5.50
CA SER A 309 19.57 14.08 6.20
C SER A 309 19.66 15.52 6.68
N ASN A 310 18.92 16.44 6.03
CA ASN A 310 18.88 17.86 6.36
C ASN A 310 17.82 18.20 7.42
N ILE A 311 16.98 17.24 7.82
CA ILE A 311 15.93 17.46 8.81
C ILE A 311 16.50 17.36 10.22
N ARG A 312 16.33 18.43 11.02
CA ARG A 312 16.61 18.41 12.45
C ARG A 312 15.34 18.03 13.21
N LEU A 313 15.37 16.88 13.86
CA LEU A 313 14.22 16.36 14.62
C LEU A 313 14.19 16.99 16.01
N ASP A 314 13.14 17.76 16.29
CA ASP A 314 12.81 18.20 17.64
C ASP A 314 11.92 17.13 18.32
N LEU A 315 12.50 16.42 19.27
CA LEU A 315 11.80 15.36 19.98
C LEU A 315 10.91 15.86 21.11
N SER A 316 10.90 17.16 21.39
CA SER A 316 10.03 17.77 22.44
C SER A 316 8.58 17.91 21.98
N GLU A 317 8.33 18.07 20.67
CA GLU A 317 6.99 18.22 20.11
C GLU A 317 6.18 16.91 20.20
N ASN A 318 4.88 16.98 20.50
CA ASN A 318 3.97 15.83 20.51
C ASN A 318 3.69 15.32 19.09
N ILE A 319 3.50 16.26 18.17
CA ILE A 319 3.30 16.03 16.74
C ILE A 319 4.39 16.80 16.00
N TYR A 320 5.15 16.11 15.19
CA TYR A 320 6.24 16.72 14.45
C TYR A 320 5.73 17.47 13.22
N VAL A 321 6.06 18.76 13.10
CA VAL A 321 5.64 19.61 11.97
C VAL A 321 6.84 20.35 11.42
N CYS A 322 7.22 20.09 10.18
CA CYS A 322 8.29 20.82 9.50
C CYS A 322 7.86 21.35 8.13
N LEU A 323 8.41 22.51 7.79
CA LEU A 323 8.33 23.12 6.46
C LEU A 323 9.72 23.04 5.83
N LEU A 324 9.82 22.42 4.67
CA LEU A 324 11.06 22.26 3.92
C LEU A 324 10.98 23.10 2.64
N GLU A 325 12.08 23.75 2.29
CA GLU A 325 12.17 24.51 1.06
C GLU A 325 12.62 23.61 -0.10
N ASN A 326 12.06 23.86 -1.29
CA ASN A 326 12.47 23.23 -2.55
C ASN A 326 12.40 21.69 -2.57
N ILE A 327 11.43 21.12 -1.86
CA ILE A 327 11.18 19.67 -1.88
C ILE A 327 10.02 19.36 -2.83
N ASN A 328 10.23 18.37 -3.70
CA ASN A 328 9.15 17.84 -4.54
C ASN A 328 8.00 17.32 -3.68
N GLU A 329 6.78 17.81 -3.92
CA GLU A 329 5.59 17.45 -3.13
C GLU A 329 5.27 15.95 -3.12
N GLY A 330 5.64 15.22 -4.19
CA GLY A 330 5.50 13.76 -4.25
C GLY A 330 6.32 12.99 -3.22
N LEU A 331 7.33 13.64 -2.59
CA LEU A 331 8.19 13.03 -1.56
C LEU A 331 7.69 13.28 -0.14
N LEU A 332 6.77 14.24 0.08
CA LEU A 332 6.34 14.65 1.43
C LEU A 332 5.78 13.49 2.25
N GLY A 333 4.93 12.64 1.63
CA GLY A 333 4.36 11.47 2.31
C GLY A 333 5.40 10.39 2.68
N ILE A 334 6.47 10.26 1.88
CA ILE A 334 7.58 9.34 2.20
C ILE A 334 8.41 9.89 3.35
N LEU A 335 8.71 11.19 3.34
CA LEU A 335 9.45 11.87 4.41
C LEU A 335 8.70 11.81 5.73
N SER A 336 7.38 12.13 5.72
CA SER A 336 6.53 12.02 6.90
C SER A 336 6.53 10.61 7.48
N GLY A 337 6.39 9.58 6.63
CA GLY A 337 6.45 8.18 7.05
C GLY A 337 7.81 7.78 7.62
N LYS A 338 8.90 8.29 7.04
CA LYS A 338 10.27 8.02 7.52
C LYS A 338 10.52 8.65 8.89
N ILE A 339 10.06 9.90 9.10
CA ILE A 339 10.14 10.58 10.40
C ILE A 339 9.27 9.90 11.44
N LEU A 340 8.01 9.57 11.11
CA LEU A 340 7.11 8.80 11.97
C LEU A 340 7.75 7.49 12.44
N ASN A 341 8.38 6.75 11.52
CA ASN A 341 9.03 5.49 11.85
C ASN A 341 10.21 5.67 12.81
N GLN A 342 10.95 6.78 12.71
CA GLN A 342 12.09 7.08 13.59
C GLN A 342 11.63 7.64 14.94
N THR A 343 10.67 8.57 14.95
CA THR A 343 10.27 9.31 16.15
C THR A 343 9.14 8.62 16.92
N LYS A 344 8.36 7.76 16.23
CA LYS A 344 7.10 7.19 16.72
C LYS A 344 6.07 8.25 17.13
N LYS A 345 6.10 9.40 16.46
CA LYS A 345 5.16 10.52 16.66
C LYS A 345 4.45 10.85 15.36
N PRO A 346 3.16 11.22 15.39
CA PRO A 346 2.48 11.74 14.21
C PRO A 346 3.29 12.87 13.59
N THR A 347 3.36 12.91 12.27
CA THR A 347 4.30 13.77 11.57
C THR A 347 3.67 14.40 10.35
N PHE A 348 3.90 15.70 10.19
CA PHE A 348 3.57 16.47 9.00
C PHE A 348 4.83 17.06 8.37
N VAL A 349 4.97 16.88 7.07
CA VAL A 349 6.03 17.52 6.27
C VAL A 349 5.37 18.36 5.20
N PHE A 350 5.79 19.62 5.11
CA PHE A 350 5.29 20.63 4.17
C PHE A 350 6.38 21.13 3.25
N THR A 351 5.97 21.65 2.10
CA THR A 351 6.80 22.44 1.19
C THR A 351 5.97 23.58 0.59
N THR A 352 6.63 24.58 0.03
CA THR A 352 5.96 25.67 -0.70
C THR A 352 6.04 25.38 -2.20
N THR A 353 4.89 25.35 -2.87
CA THR A 353 4.77 25.14 -4.32
C THR A 353 3.65 26.04 -4.86
N ASN A 354 3.93 26.86 -5.88
CA ASN A 354 2.95 27.77 -6.51
C ASN A 354 2.18 28.61 -5.47
N ASP A 355 2.91 29.28 -4.57
CA ASP A 355 2.37 30.10 -3.47
C ASP A 355 1.49 29.36 -2.44
N LEU A 356 1.31 28.07 -2.59
CA LEU A 356 0.62 27.22 -1.61
C LEU A 356 1.63 26.49 -0.71
N ILE A 357 1.29 26.35 0.56
CA ILE A 357 2.01 25.48 1.48
C ILE A 357 1.30 24.13 1.46
N LYS A 358 1.88 23.16 0.76
CA LYS A 358 1.34 21.80 0.64
C LYS A 358 2.04 20.84 1.57
N GLY A 359 1.30 19.95 2.22
CA GLY A 359 1.84 19.02 3.20
C GLY A 359 1.21 17.64 3.17
N SER A 360 1.94 16.70 3.75
CA SER A 360 1.45 15.33 3.97
C SER A 360 1.67 14.92 5.41
N GLY A 361 0.60 14.44 6.05
CA GLY A 361 0.61 13.89 7.41
C GLY A 361 0.65 12.37 7.41
N ARG A 362 1.35 11.80 8.40
CA ARG A 362 1.35 10.37 8.70
C ARG A 362 1.21 10.14 10.19
N SER A 363 0.48 9.09 10.57
CA SER A 363 0.18 8.80 11.98
C SER A 363 0.34 7.34 12.35
N LEU A 364 0.37 7.13 13.65
CA LEU A 364 0.27 5.83 14.29
C LEU A 364 -1.17 5.28 14.21
N GLU A 365 -1.32 3.97 14.36
CA GLU A 365 -2.60 3.28 14.28
C GLU A 365 -3.63 3.76 15.33
N ASN A 366 -3.16 4.19 16.50
CA ASN A 366 -3.95 4.64 17.62
C ASN A 366 -4.26 6.15 17.66
N PHE A 367 -3.87 6.92 16.61
CA PHE A 367 -4.16 8.36 16.53
C PHE A 367 -4.75 8.70 15.15
N ASP A 368 -6.01 9.08 15.14
CA ASP A 368 -6.76 9.41 13.92
C ASP A 368 -6.46 10.84 13.46
N LEU A 369 -5.62 10.99 12.43
CA LEU A 369 -5.29 12.30 11.87
C LEU A 369 -6.50 12.97 11.25
N HIS A 370 -7.29 12.24 10.47
CA HIS A 370 -8.41 12.84 9.74
C HIS A 370 -9.42 13.43 10.70
N GLN A 371 -9.85 12.66 11.71
CA GLN A 371 -10.82 13.13 12.71
C GLN A 371 -10.30 14.31 13.51
N ASN A 372 -9.04 14.26 13.98
CA ASN A 372 -8.48 15.35 14.78
C ASN A 372 -8.33 16.64 13.97
N ILE A 373 -7.81 16.55 12.73
CA ILE A 373 -7.61 17.74 11.90
C ILE A 373 -8.94 18.32 11.42
N SER A 374 -9.94 17.50 11.08
CA SER A 374 -11.28 17.97 10.70
C SER A 374 -11.97 18.78 11.81
N SER A 375 -11.58 18.59 13.07
CA SER A 375 -12.16 19.32 14.21
C SER A 375 -11.53 20.69 14.46
N MET A 376 -10.46 21.05 13.72
CA MET A 376 -9.76 22.32 13.90
C MET A 376 -10.50 23.46 13.19
N ASP A 377 -10.55 24.61 13.84
CA ASP A 377 -11.06 25.87 13.26
C ASP A 377 -9.96 26.58 12.47
N ILE A 378 -9.59 25.99 11.32
CA ILE A 378 -8.53 26.49 10.43
C ILE A 378 -9.01 26.46 8.98
N ASN A 379 -8.68 27.52 8.23
CA ASN A 379 -8.98 27.57 6.80
C ASN A 379 -7.94 26.77 6.01
N PHE A 380 -8.31 25.55 5.65
CA PHE A 380 -7.53 24.76 4.69
C PHE A 380 -7.87 25.15 3.27
N ASN A 381 -6.86 25.33 2.41
CA ASN A 381 -7.10 25.45 0.97
C ASN A 381 -7.58 24.11 0.41
N SER A 382 -6.98 22.98 0.89
CA SER A 382 -7.49 21.63 0.69
C SER A 382 -7.12 20.75 1.89
N PHE A 383 -8.00 19.81 2.20
CA PHE A 383 -7.77 18.80 3.23
C PHE A 383 -8.47 17.51 2.82
N GLY A 384 -7.79 16.36 2.98
CA GLY A 384 -8.37 15.06 2.71
C GLY A 384 -7.45 13.92 3.10
N GLY A 385 -7.99 12.71 3.09
CA GLY A 385 -7.26 11.50 3.44
C GLY A 385 -8.01 10.63 4.42
N HIS A 386 -7.26 9.80 5.14
CA HIS A 386 -7.78 8.78 6.05
C HIS A 386 -7.10 8.85 7.42
N LYS A 387 -7.55 8.01 8.34
CA LYS A 387 -7.08 7.92 9.73
C LYS A 387 -5.55 8.06 9.89
N ARG A 388 -4.74 7.41 9.04
CA ARG A 388 -3.27 7.34 9.17
C ARG A 388 -2.49 8.20 8.18
N ALA A 389 -3.17 8.77 7.20
CA ALA A 389 -2.52 9.54 6.13
C ALA A 389 -3.44 10.64 5.65
N VAL A 390 -2.96 11.88 5.65
CA VAL A 390 -3.71 13.04 5.18
C VAL A 390 -2.86 13.92 4.28
N GLY A 391 -3.51 14.61 3.34
CA GLY A 391 -2.98 15.71 2.56
C GLY A 391 -3.60 17.01 3.02
N ILE A 392 -2.81 18.06 3.13
CA ILE A 392 -3.26 19.39 3.60
C ILE A 392 -2.60 20.45 2.75
N SER A 393 -3.31 21.54 2.43
CA SER A 393 -2.69 22.74 1.89
C SER A 393 -3.24 24.02 2.51
N PHE A 394 -2.39 25.05 2.55
CA PHE A 394 -2.73 26.40 3.03
C PHE A 394 -2.39 27.42 1.93
N SER A 395 -3.26 28.41 1.75
CA SER A 395 -3.06 29.54 0.84
C SER A 395 -2.23 30.66 1.46
N ASN A 396 -2.01 30.65 2.77
CA ASN A 396 -1.25 31.68 3.49
C ASN A 396 -0.43 31.09 4.66
N LYS A 397 0.56 31.85 5.13
CA LYS A 397 1.44 31.45 6.22
C LYS A 397 0.76 31.56 7.60
N GLU A 398 -0.24 32.40 7.75
CA GLU A 398 -0.92 32.63 9.04
C GLU A 398 -1.67 31.36 9.46
N ASP A 399 -2.49 30.79 8.58
CA ASP A 399 -3.21 29.52 8.82
C ASP A 399 -2.24 28.36 9.04
N PHE A 400 -1.13 28.30 8.31
CA PHE A 400 -0.09 27.29 8.54
C PHE A 400 0.54 27.41 9.93
N PHE A 401 0.90 28.64 10.41
CA PHE A 401 1.46 28.80 11.74
C PHE A 401 0.44 28.56 12.84
N LYS A 402 -0.83 28.94 12.60
CA LYS A 402 -1.94 28.57 13.48
C LYS A 402 -2.05 27.04 13.61
N PHE A 403 -2.08 26.33 12.49
CA PHE A 403 -2.06 24.86 12.45
C PHE A 403 -0.88 24.29 13.24
N LYS A 404 0.34 24.75 12.96
CA LYS A 404 1.56 24.26 13.63
C LYS A 404 1.49 24.40 15.16
N LYS A 405 0.87 25.45 15.66
CA LYS A 405 0.68 25.70 17.09
C LYS A 405 -0.43 24.83 17.67
N GLU A 406 -1.59 24.82 17.04
CA GLU A 406 -2.79 24.17 17.58
C GLU A 406 -2.69 22.64 17.53
N VAL A 407 -2.02 22.07 16.52
CA VAL A 407 -1.81 20.62 16.43
C VAL A 407 -1.05 20.05 17.62
N GLN A 408 -0.25 20.85 18.34
CA GLN A 408 0.45 20.44 19.55
C GLN A 408 -0.48 20.25 20.78
N MET A 409 -1.72 20.76 20.71
CA MET A 409 -2.69 20.61 21.79
C MET A 409 -3.32 19.22 21.82
N PHE A 410 -3.19 18.44 20.73
CA PHE A 410 -3.73 17.09 20.72
C PHE A 410 -2.93 16.15 21.63
N THR A 411 -3.65 15.35 22.38
CA THR A 411 -3.07 14.27 23.16
C THR A 411 -2.84 13.07 22.25
N VAL A 412 -1.58 12.77 21.98
CA VAL A 412 -1.19 11.58 21.22
C VAL A 412 -1.07 10.39 22.18
N PRO A 413 -1.90 9.35 22.03
CA PRO A 413 -1.79 8.17 22.87
C PRO A 413 -0.42 7.49 22.71
N GLU A 414 0.15 7.05 23.82
CA GLU A 414 1.37 6.23 23.77
C GLU A 414 1.12 4.95 22.96
N PRO A 415 1.98 4.66 21.98
CA PRO A 415 1.82 3.44 21.21
C PRO A 415 2.03 2.20 22.08
N VAL A 416 1.11 1.26 21.99
CA VAL A 416 1.22 -0.05 22.65
C VAL A 416 1.81 -1.04 21.65
N THR A 417 2.90 -1.70 22.05
CA THR A 417 3.48 -2.79 21.27
C THR A 417 3.18 -4.12 21.97
N TYR A 418 2.40 -4.96 21.32
CA TYR A 418 2.10 -6.29 21.82
C TYR A 418 3.20 -7.28 21.44
N TYR A 419 3.46 -8.24 22.32
CA TYR A 419 4.39 -9.32 22.10
C TYR A 419 3.84 -10.66 22.56
N ILE A 420 4.34 -11.74 21.96
CA ILE A 420 4.13 -13.11 22.41
C ILE A 420 5.40 -13.56 23.16
N LYS A 421 5.25 -14.02 24.39
CA LYS A 421 6.37 -14.61 25.15
C LYS A 421 6.90 -15.84 24.41
N TYR A 422 8.19 -15.86 24.12
CA TYR A 422 8.80 -16.95 23.38
C TYR A 422 9.03 -18.15 24.29
N ASN A 423 8.24 -19.19 24.12
CA ASN A 423 8.36 -20.47 24.83
C ASN A 423 8.24 -21.68 23.87
N TYR A 424 8.56 -21.46 22.59
CA TYR A 424 8.46 -22.45 21.53
C TYR A 424 9.77 -23.24 21.37
N LYS A 425 9.67 -24.46 20.86
CA LYS A 425 10.77 -25.42 20.79
C LYS A 425 11.95 -24.93 19.96
N SER A 426 11.73 -24.25 18.85
CA SER A 426 12.78 -23.68 18.00
C SER A 426 12.26 -22.56 17.09
N PHE A 427 13.19 -21.74 16.58
CA PHE A 427 12.87 -20.76 15.52
C PHE A 427 12.27 -21.43 14.27
N ASN A 428 12.75 -22.63 13.92
CA ASN A 428 12.21 -23.38 12.78
C ASN A 428 10.73 -23.76 12.97
N ASP A 429 10.31 -24.16 14.17
CA ASP A 429 8.90 -24.52 14.41
C ASP A 429 8.01 -23.28 14.34
N VAL A 430 8.42 -22.19 14.98
CA VAL A 430 7.71 -20.90 14.91
C VAL A 430 7.62 -20.42 13.45
N PHE A 431 8.71 -20.50 12.70
CA PHE A 431 8.75 -20.06 11.31
C PHE A 431 7.88 -20.92 10.39
N LYS A 432 7.74 -22.20 10.64
CA LYS A 432 6.79 -23.07 9.91
C LYS A 432 5.35 -22.62 10.13
N THR A 433 4.96 -22.32 11.38
CA THR A 433 3.62 -21.80 11.68
C THR A 433 3.40 -20.43 11.00
N ILE A 434 4.37 -19.51 11.08
CA ILE A 434 4.28 -18.22 10.40
C ILE A 434 4.12 -18.42 8.88
N ARG A 435 4.92 -19.30 8.27
CA ARG A 435 4.83 -19.57 6.82
C ARG A 435 3.52 -20.20 6.38
N SER A 436 2.84 -20.96 7.24
CA SER A 436 1.51 -21.49 6.91
C SER A 436 0.44 -20.40 6.79
N LEU A 437 0.72 -19.21 7.32
CA LEU A 437 -0.13 -18.02 7.24
C LEU A 437 0.14 -17.13 6.02
N GLU A 438 1.14 -17.45 5.19
CA GLU A 438 1.41 -16.62 3.98
C GLU A 438 0.21 -16.63 2.99
N PRO A 439 -0.10 -15.53 2.36
CA PRO A 439 0.57 -14.22 2.42
C PRO A 439 0.27 -13.46 3.71
N ILE A 440 1.31 -12.80 4.25
CA ILE A 440 1.26 -11.96 5.44
C ILE A 440 1.33 -10.49 4.99
N GLY A 441 0.52 -9.62 5.61
CA GLY A 441 0.45 -8.20 5.27
C GLY A 441 -0.60 -7.46 6.09
N GLU A 442 -1.30 -6.48 5.50
CA GLU A 442 -2.36 -5.78 6.22
C GLU A 442 -3.49 -6.75 6.59
N GLY A 443 -4.02 -6.59 7.78
CA GLY A 443 -5.03 -7.49 8.37
C GLY A 443 -4.46 -8.79 8.94
N LEU A 444 -3.26 -9.21 8.55
CA LEU A 444 -2.60 -10.42 9.09
C LEU A 444 -1.13 -10.12 9.40
N LYS A 445 -0.90 -9.53 10.57
CA LYS A 445 0.43 -9.13 11.09
C LYS A 445 0.95 -10.16 12.07
N ILE A 446 2.27 -10.35 12.09
CA ILE A 446 2.94 -11.20 13.09
C ILE A 446 3.36 -10.31 14.26
N PRO A 447 2.92 -10.59 15.49
CA PRO A 447 3.36 -9.83 16.66
C PRO A 447 4.85 -10.09 16.96
N TYR A 448 5.47 -9.18 17.70
CA TYR A 448 6.83 -9.41 18.19
C TYR A 448 6.89 -10.58 19.16
N PHE A 449 8.06 -11.20 19.23
CA PHE A 449 8.38 -12.18 20.27
C PHE A 449 9.21 -11.53 21.37
N TYR A 450 9.07 -12.04 22.59
CA TYR A 450 9.83 -11.57 23.74
C TYR A 450 10.53 -12.73 24.45
N THR A 451 11.76 -12.50 24.87
CA THR A 451 12.50 -13.36 25.79
C THR A 451 13.30 -12.53 26.77
N CYS A 452 13.52 -13.06 27.97
CA CYS A 452 14.49 -12.57 28.92
C CYS A 452 15.58 -13.62 29.04
N SER A 453 16.81 -13.31 28.61
CA SER A 453 17.85 -14.32 28.48
C SER A 453 19.25 -13.70 28.51
N GLU A 454 20.24 -14.50 28.93
CA GLU A 454 21.64 -14.14 28.76
C GLU A 454 22.07 -14.22 27.30
N ILE A 455 22.89 -13.28 26.88
CA ILE A 455 23.47 -13.26 25.54
C ILE A 455 24.92 -13.76 25.56
N SER A 456 25.28 -14.53 24.54
CA SER A 456 26.59 -15.16 24.38
C SER A 456 27.08 -15.05 22.94
N ASP A 457 28.31 -15.50 22.67
CA ASP A 457 28.92 -15.50 21.32
C ASP A 457 28.81 -14.16 20.58
N ILE A 458 29.09 -13.08 21.31
CA ILE A 458 28.91 -11.70 20.82
C ILE A 458 29.97 -11.38 19.74
N LYS A 459 29.50 -10.87 18.60
CA LYS A 459 30.31 -10.40 17.47
C LYS A 459 29.87 -9.02 17.03
N ILE A 460 30.76 -8.07 17.02
CA ILE A 460 30.51 -6.73 16.47
C ILE A 460 30.69 -6.78 14.94
N ILE A 461 29.71 -6.27 14.22
CA ILE A 461 29.68 -6.22 12.76
C ILE A 461 29.68 -4.75 12.33
N ASN A 462 30.62 -4.38 11.45
CA ASN A 462 30.79 -3.02 10.93
C ASN A 462 30.80 -1.94 12.03
N GLU A 463 31.41 -2.23 13.18
CA GLU A 463 31.57 -1.33 14.32
C GLU A 463 30.29 -0.73 14.92
N LYS A 464 29.12 -1.18 14.49
CA LYS A 464 27.83 -0.61 14.89
C LYS A 464 26.71 -1.61 15.13
N HIS A 465 26.87 -2.87 14.75
CA HIS A 465 25.84 -3.90 14.92
C HIS A 465 26.37 -5.02 15.79
N THR A 466 25.50 -5.67 16.56
CA THR A 466 25.88 -6.83 17.35
C THR A 466 25.13 -8.08 16.88
N SER A 467 25.88 -9.11 16.47
CA SER A 467 25.34 -10.47 16.34
C SER A 467 25.67 -11.25 17.60
N PHE A 468 24.72 -12.01 18.11
CA PHE A 468 24.90 -12.79 19.34
C PHE A 468 24.02 -14.05 19.32
N ARG A 469 24.22 -14.92 20.29
CA ARG A 469 23.40 -16.12 20.51
C ARG A 469 22.70 -16.04 21.85
N VAL A 470 21.54 -16.68 21.89
CA VAL A 470 20.76 -16.86 23.11
C VAL A 470 20.48 -18.35 23.27
N PHE A 471 20.75 -18.90 24.45
CA PHE A 471 20.38 -20.26 24.78
C PHE A 471 18.93 -20.31 25.26
N MET A 472 18.09 -20.97 24.51
CA MET A 472 16.68 -21.15 24.83
C MET A 472 16.19 -22.53 24.37
N ASN A 473 15.40 -23.18 25.22
CA ASN A 473 14.81 -24.50 24.94
C ASN A 473 15.82 -25.54 24.43
N ASN A 474 16.96 -25.64 25.13
CA ASN A 474 18.07 -26.57 24.89
C ASN A 474 18.82 -26.38 23.57
N ARG A 475 18.80 -25.16 23.00
CA ARG A 475 19.56 -24.80 21.80
C ARG A 475 19.98 -23.36 21.79
N PHE A 476 20.99 -23.07 20.96
CA PHE A 476 21.39 -21.70 20.67
C PHE A 476 20.64 -21.19 19.43
N GLU A 477 19.93 -20.07 19.59
CA GLU A 477 19.32 -19.33 18.50
C GLU A 477 20.12 -18.06 18.22
N ARG A 478 20.21 -17.67 16.94
CA ARG A 478 21.00 -16.51 16.50
C ARG A 478 20.14 -15.24 16.49
N PHE A 479 20.76 -14.14 16.93
CA PHE A 479 20.14 -12.81 16.93
C PHE A 479 21.06 -11.78 16.29
N ILE A 480 20.46 -10.66 15.85
CA ILE A 480 21.16 -9.46 15.42
C ILE A 480 20.47 -8.21 15.98
N ALA A 481 21.27 -7.33 16.58
CA ALA A 481 20.86 -5.99 17.01
C ALA A 481 21.53 -4.97 16.08
N TYR A 482 20.74 -4.26 15.30
CA TYR A 482 21.25 -3.23 14.40
C TYR A 482 21.49 -1.91 15.15
N ASN A 483 22.57 -1.20 14.80
CA ASN A 483 22.97 0.09 15.38
C ASN A 483 23.05 0.07 16.93
N THR A 484 23.44 -1.07 17.48
CA THR A 484 23.52 -1.28 18.93
C THR A 484 24.72 -2.14 19.23
N ILE A 485 25.58 -1.68 20.12
CA ILE A 485 26.73 -2.44 20.65
C ILE A 485 26.31 -3.03 21.99
N LEU A 486 26.47 -4.32 22.14
CA LEU A 486 26.09 -5.07 23.34
C LEU A 486 27.29 -5.78 23.96
N GLU A 487 27.25 -5.93 25.28
CA GLU A 487 28.16 -6.75 26.07
C GLU A 487 27.43 -7.97 26.62
N SER A 488 28.16 -8.92 27.20
CA SER A 488 27.53 -10.08 27.88
C SER A 488 26.64 -9.63 29.03
N GLY A 489 25.59 -10.37 29.28
CA GLY A 489 24.65 -10.12 30.37
C GLY A 489 23.24 -10.60 30.08
N LEU A 490 22.38 -10.38 31.05
CA LEU A 490 20.95 -10.70 30.97
C LEU A 490 20.18 -9.54 30.33
N TYR A 491 19.37 -9.86 29.32
CA TYR A 491 18.63 -8.85 28.57
C TYR A 491 17.16 -9.24 28.38
N ASN A 492 16.30 -8.22 28.42
CA ASN A 492 14.95 -8.28 27.86
C ASN A 492 15.04 -8.00 26.38
N ILE A 493 14.64 -8.94 25.53
CA ILE A 493 14.78 -8.89 24.07
C ILE A 493 13.41 -9.00 23.41
N LEU A 494 13.03 -7.96 22.67
CA LEU A 494 11.88 -7.95 21.80
C LEU A 494 12.36 -8.08 20.35
N PHE A 495 11.84 -9.07 19.61
CA PHE A 495 12.38 -9.43 18.30
C PHE A 495 11.33 -9.95 17.34
N GLU A 496 11.63 -9.95 16.06
CA GLU A 496 10.92 -10.63 15.00
C GLU A 496 11.79 -11.72 14.37
N LEU A 497 11.17 -12.77 13.82
CA LEU A 497 11.90 -13.80 13.10
C LEU A 497 12.07 -13.42 11.63
N LYS A 498 13.29 -13.49 11.14
CA LYS A 498 13.63 -13.27 9.72
C LYS A 498 14.40 -14.46 9.16
N ASN A 499 14.03 -14.83 7.93
CA ASN A 499 14.84 -15.75 7.15
C ASN A 499 15.86 -14.94 6.33
N THR A 500 17.12 -15.25 6.49
CA THR A 500 18.24 -14.54 5.85
C THR A 500 19.10 -15.52 5.05
N PRO A 501 20.02 -15.07 4.19
CA PRO A 501 21.00 -15.94 3.55
C PRO A 501 21.81 -16.80 4.52
N TYR A 502 21.91 -16.36 5.78
CA TYR A 502 22.65 -17.05 6.86
C TYR A 502 21.76 -17.93 7.73
N GLY A 503 20.50 -18.14 7.33
CA GLY A 503 19.48 -18.91 8.07
C GLY A 503 18.51 -18.05 8.89
N LEU A 504 17.68 -18.70 9.68
CA LEU A 504 16.74 -18.04 10.57
C LEU A 504 17.47 -17.31 11.70
N GLN A 505 17.02 -16.10 11.98
CA GLN A 505 17.54 -15.29 13.08
C GLN A 505 16.46 -14.41 13.71
N GLY A 506 16.65 -14.06 14.98
CA GLY A 506 15.89 -13.03 15.67
C GLY A 506 16.45 -11.64 15.32
N ASN A 507 15.67 -10.82 14.61
CA ASN A 507 16.00 -9.41 14.42
C ASN A 507 15.50 -8.63 15.62
N VAL A 508 16.42 -8.07 16.39
CA VAL A 508 16.08 -7.32 17.61
C VAL A 508 15.36 -6.03 17.24
N TYR A 509 14.15 -5.86 17.75
CA TYR A 509 13.39 -4.62 17.67
C TYR A 509 13.75 -3.68 18.84
N LYS A 510 13.82 -4.24 20.06
CA LYS A 510 14.26 -3.54 21.27
C LYS A 510 15.00 -4.48 22.20
N ILE A 511 16.01 -3.97 22.87
CA ILE A 511 16.78 -4.71 23.86
C ILE A 511 17.11 -3.80 25.04
N ALA A 512 17.00 -4.34 26.25
CA ALA A 512 17.35 -3.61 27.47
C ALA A 512 18.05 -4.57 28.46
N LYS A 513 19.19 -4.15 28.99
CA LYS A 513 19.89 -4.91 30.03
C LYS A 513 19.01 -4.96 31.28
N VAL A 514 18.91 -6.12 31.88
CA VAL A 514 18.22 -6.27 33.16
C VAL A 514 19.16 -5.68 34.22
N SER A 515 18.73 -4.64 34.92
CA SER A 515 19.43 -4.12 36.08
C SER A 515 19.34 -5.16 37.20
N GLU A 516 20.46 -5.44 37.85
CA GLU A 516 20.54 -6.25 39.06
C GLU A 516 19.72 -5.66 40.19
#